data_b1ac3f158e992bc8bf71c77f0298cc3d
#
_entry.id   b1ac3f158e992bc8bf71c77f0298cc3d
#
_cell.length_a   1.000
_cell.length_b   1.000
_cell.length_c   1.000
_cell.angle_alpha   90.00
_cell.angle_beta   90.00
_cell.angle_gamma   90.00
#
_symmetry.space_group_name_H-M   'P 1'
#
loop_
_entity.id
_entity.type
_entity.pdbx_description
1 polymer ?
#
loop_
_entity_poly.entity_id
_entity_poly.type
_entity_poly.pdbx_seq_one_letter_code
_entity_poly.pdbx_strand_id
1 'polypeptide(L)'
;MNRFRPLILAVTVLIAGLLAYGLWTRPSAESAEAEGFSAARAVKDIEVMSREHHSVAHPQERAQVREYLISRLEGLGADAISLYKYDSLVGPQNKHVVYTFDAVNILAEFSPLTPSQDQTYLLFVAHYDSRYSQPMPKDTVWSYGAADDGYGVSTILETVSQALKYRKDWKQGIKVLFTDAEEVGMMGMKAAWANDREIFD
;
A
#
# COMPACT_ATOMS: atom_id res chain seq x y z
N MET A 1 -58.90 -9.35 -1.82
CA MET A 1 -57.54 -9.67 -2.33
C MET A 1 -56.85 -8.38 -2.75
N ASN A 2 -55.67 -8.13 -2.27
CA ASN A 2 -55.01 -6.82 -2.24
C ASN A 2 -54.64 -6.34 -3.66
N ARG A 3 -55.35 -5.35 -4.21
CA ARG A 3 -55.11 -4.72 -5.54
C ARG A 3 -53.71 -4.10 -5.68
N PHE A 4 -53.01 -3.86 -4.56
CA PHE A 4 -51.71 -3.23 -4.53
C PHE A 4 -50.53 -4.21 -4.65
N ARG A 5 -50.72 -5.53 -4.56
CA ARG A 5 -49.64 -6.52 -4.65
C ARG A 5 -48.81 -6.43 -5.94
N PRO A 6 -49.43 -6.30 -7.15
CA PRO A 6 -48.63 -6.19 -8.36
C PRO A 6 -47.87 -4.88 -8.46
N LEU A 7 -48.41 -3.78 -7.90
CA LEU A 7 -47.69 -2.50 -7.86
C LEU A 7 -46.50 -2.55 -6.91
N ILE A 8 -46.68 -3.13 -5.72
CA ILE A 8 -45.57 -3.33 -4.75
C ILE A 8 -44.48 -4.17 -5.37
N LEU A 9 -44.84 -5.29 -6.03
CA LEU A 9 -43.83 -6.15 -6.69
C LEU A 9 -43.08 -5.39 -7.78
N ALA A 10 -43.78 -4.64 -8.64
CA ALA A 10 -43.17 -3.85 -9.71
C ALA A 10 -42.19 -2.80 -9.16
N VAL A 11 -42.58 -2.08 -8.09
CA VAL A 11 -41.68 -1.10 -7.43
C VAL A 11 -40.45 -1.77 -6.79
N THR A 12 -40.68 -2.91 -6.13
CA THR A 12 -39.54 -3.66 -5.52
C THR A 12 -38.54 -4.13 -6.57
N VAL A 13 -39.05 -4.68 -7.71
CA VAL A 13 -38.19 -5.11 -8.82
C VAL A 13 -37.45 -3.91 -9.43
N LEU A 14 -38.14 -2.77 -9.59
CA LEU A 14 -37.47 -1.55 -10.11
C LEU A 14 -36.38 -1.06 -9.19
N ILE A 15 -36.66 -0.99 -7.87
CA ILE A 15 -35.67 -0.57 -6.88
C ILE A 15 -34.48 -1.55 -6.86
N ALA A 16 -34.74 -2.86 -6.84
CA ALA A 16 -33.70 -3.89 -6.90
C ALA A 16 -32.86 -3.77 -8.18
N GLY A 17 -33.49 -3.51 -9.33
CA GLY A 17 -32.85 -3.28 -10.60
C GLY A 17 -31.96 -2.03 -10.60
N LEU A 18 -32.41 -0.92 -10.04
CA LEU A 18 -31.66 0.31 -9.90
C LEU A 18 -30.46 0.15 -8.96
N LEU A 19 -30.65 -0.55 -7.83
CA LEU A 19 -29.56 -0.88 -6.91
C LEU A 19 -28.53 -1.81 -7.57
N ALA A 20 -28.97 -2.85 -8.26
CA ALA A 20 -28.09 -3.75 -8.99
C ALA A 20 -27.32 -3.02 -10.10
N TYR A 21 -27.95 -2.10 -10.84
CA TYR A 21 -27.32 -1.26 -11.83
C TYR A 21 -26.27 -0.34 -11.20
N GLY A 22 -26.60 0.33 -10.09
CA GLY A 22 -25.64 1.18 -9.36
C GLY A 22 -24.44 0.41 -8.79
N LEU A 23 -24.65 -0.85 -8.37
CA LEU A 23 -23.56 -1.74 -7.94
C LEU A 23 -22.73 -2.28 -9.13
N TRP A 24 -23.35 -2.42 -10.30
CA TRP A 24 -22.67 -2.87 -11.53
C TRP A 24 -21.87 -1.77 -12.21
N THR A 25 -22.38 -0.54 -12.21
CA THR A 25 -21.63 0.62 -12.72
C THR A 25 -20.54 1.00 -11.73
N ARG A 26 -19.46 0.21 -11.73
CA ARG A 26 -18.25 0.58 -11.01
C ARG A 26 -17.69 1.85 -11.64
N PRO A 27 -17.25 2.83 -10.84
CA PRO A 27 -16.53 3.96 -11.38
C PRO A 27 -15.34 3.42 -12.17
N SER A 28 -15.20 3.84 -13.43
CA SER A 28 -13.99 3.58 -14.23
C SER A 28 -12.84 4.37 -13.61
N ALA A 29 -11.62 3.81 -13.70
CA ALA A 29 -10.44 4.57 -13.34
C ALA A 29 -10.42 5.89 -14.13
N GLU A 30 -10.19 7.00 -13.42
CA GLU A 30 -10.02 8.29 -14.08
C GLU A 30 -8.82 8.26 -15.02
N SER A 31 -8.87 9.13 -16.02
CA SER A 31 -7.75 9.31 -16.96
C SER A 31 -6.45 9.63 -16.20
N ALA A 32 -5.33 9.12 -16.70
CA ALA A 32 -4.00 9.47 -16.20
C ALA A 32 -3.70 10.98 -16.27
N GLU A 33 -4.42 11.72 -17.13
CA GLU A 33 -4.32 13.16 -17.31
C GLU A 33 -5.21 13.96 -16.32
N ALA A 34 -5.95 13.29 -15.45
CA ALA A 34 -6.76 13.97 -14.43
C ALA A 34 -5.89 14.90 -13.57
N GLU A 35 -6.37 16.11 -13.30
CA GLU A 35 -5.64 17.13 -12.51
C GLU A 35 -5.48 16.72 -11.04
N GLY A 36 -6.43 15.97 -10.50
CA GLY A 36 -6.43 15.45 -9.13
C GLY A 36 -5.81 14.07 -9.01
N PHE A 37 -6.19 13.35 -7.96
CA PHE A 37 -5.85 11.95 -7.78
C PHE A 37 -6.34 11.12 -8.98
N SER A 38 -5.50 10.25 -9.50
CA SER A 38 -5.87 9.39 -10.63
C SER A 38 -5.57 7.91 -10.33
N ALA A 39 -6.62 7.10 -10.27
CA ALA A 39 -6.48 5.66 -10.15
C ALA A 39 -5.69 5.07 -11.34
N ALA A 40 -5.81 5.64 -12.53
CA ALA A 40 -5.08 5.19 -13.72
C ALA A 40 -3.57 5.43 -13.61
N ARG A 41 -3.12 6.47 -12.89
CA ARG A 41 -1.69 6.66 -12.58
C ARG A 41 -1.24 5.70 -11.48
N ALA A 42 -2.04 5.54 -10.42
CA ALA A 42 -1.74 4.64 -9.33
C ALA A 42 -1.59 3.18 -9.79
N VAL A 43 -2.46 2.70 -10.68
CA VAL A 43 -2.41 1.33 -11.24
C VAL A 43 -1.07 1.04 -11.92
N LYS A 44 -0.39 2.03 -12.49
CA LYS A 44 0.93 1.81 -13.11
C LYS A 44 1.99 1.37 -12.10
N ASP A 45 1.94 1.88 -10.89
CA ASP A 45 2.84 1.44 -9.81
C ASP A 45 2.51 -0.01 -9.41
N ILE A 46 1.23 -0.39 -9.34
CA ILE A 46 0.80 -1.77 -9.08
C ILE A 46 1.31 -2.70 -10.17
N GLU A 47 1.16 -2.34 -11.45
CA GLU A 47 1.61 -3.15 -12.60
C GLU A 47 3.11 -3.44 -12.54
N VAL A 48 3.92 -2.53 -12.01
CA VAL A 48 5.36 -2.75 -11.84
C VAL A 48 5.65 -3.65 -10.66
N MET A 49 5.07 -3.36 -9.49
CA MET A 49 5.34 -4.10 -8.27
C MET A 49 4.84 -5.56 -8.32
N SER A 50 3.72 -5.78 -9.01
CA SER A 50 3.04 -7.08 -9.04
C SER A 50 3.44 -7.96 -10.23
N ARG A 51 4.60 -7.74 -10.84
CA ARG A 51 5.09 -8.58 -11.95
C ARG A 51 5.54 -9.94 -11.49
N GLU A 52 6.18 -10.00 -10.35
CA GLU A 52 6.75 -11.20 -9.77
C GLU A 52 6.36 -11.33 -8.30
N HIS A 53 6.46 -12.54 -7.76
CA HIS A 53 6.32 -12.77 -6.33
C HIS A 53 7.49 -12.12 -5.59
N HIS A 54 7.19 -11.27 -4.62
CA HIS A 54 8.18 -10.51 -3.87
C HIS A 54 8.00 -10.66 -2.34
N SER A 55 7.73 -11.89 -1.91
CA SER A 55 7.60 -12.25 -0.49
C SER A 55 8.97 -12.40 0.18
N VAL A 56 8.98 -12.67 1.48
CA VAL A 56 10.23 -13.01 2.21
C VAL A 56 10.97 -14.21 1.63
N ALA A 57 10.30 -15.10 0.87
CA ALA A 57 10.91 -16.21 0.16
C ALA A 57 11.52 -15.82 -1.20
N HIS A 58 11.29 -14.61 -1.67
CA HIS A 58 11.75 -14.08 -2.96
C HIS A 58 12.59 -12.81 -2.75
N PRO A 59 13.77 -12.92 -2.11
CA PRO A 59 14.53 -11.75 -1.66
C PRO A 59 15.04 -10.88 -2.80
N GLN A 60 15.28 -11.47 -3.99
CA GLN A 60 15.78 -10.72 -5.16
C GLN A 60 14.66 -9.85 -5.76
N GLU A 61 13.49 -10.43 -6.01
CA GLU A 61 12.31 -9.73 -6.55
C GLU A 61 11.82 -8.67 -5.56
N ARG A 62 11.86 -8.98 -4.26
CA ARG A 62 11.54 -8.02 -3.20
C ARG A 62 12.55 -6.85 -3.16
N ALA A 63 13.82 -7.11 -3.41
CA ALA A 63 14.81 -6.05 -3.57
C ALA A 63 14.53 -5.17 -4.79
N GLN A 64 14.08 -5.74 -5.90
CA GLN A 64 13.71 -4.98 -7.11
C GLN A 64 12.50 -4.07 -6.84
N VAL A 65 11.47 -4.57 -6.14
CA VAL A 65 10.33 -3.73 -5.71
C VAL A 65 10.79 -2.60 -4.81
N ARG A 66 11.68 -2.86 -3.85
CA ARG A 66 12.26 -1.84 -2.98
C ARG A 66 13.03 -0.77 -3.75
N GLU A 67 13.88 -1.15 -4.69
CA GLU A 67 14.61 -0.23 -5.56
C GLU A 67 13.66 0.63 -6.40
N TYR A 68 12.61 0.02 -6.94
CA TYR A 68 11.57 0.74 -7.65
C TYR A 68 10.91 1.80 -6.75
N LEU A 69 10.52 1.43 -5.53
CA LEU A 69 9.88 2.36 -4.58
C LEU A 69 10.81 3.51 -4.19
N ILE A 70 12.09 3.24 -3.95
CA ILE A 70 13.10 4.27 -3.69
C ILE A 70 13.16 5.25 -4.88
N SER A 71 13.28 4.73 -6.10
CA SER A 71 13.31 5.56 -7.30
C SER A 71 12.02 6.40 -7.49
N ARG A 72 10.85 5.85 -7.12
CA ARG A 72 9.59 6.59 -7.16
C ARG A 72 9.58 7.74 -6.14
N LEU A 73 10.05 7.50 -4.90
CA LEU A 73 10.13 8.50 -3.84
C LEU A 73 11.15 9.60 -4.18
N GLU A 74 12.31 9.24 -4.74
CA GLU A 74 13.29 10.18 -5.29
C GLU A 74 12.69 11.02 -6.41
N GLY A 75 11.98 10.39 -7.34
CA GLY A 75 11.30 11.08 -8.45
C GLY A 75 10.19 12.03 -7.99
N LEU A 76 9.59 11.80 -6.82
CA LEU A 76 8.66 12.73 -6.17
C LEU A 76 9.38 13.88 -5.45
N GLY A 77 10.69 13.82 -5.29
CA GLY A 77 11.47 14.84 -4.62
C GLY A 77 11.41 14.75 -3.09
N ALA A 78 11.52 13.54 -2.54
CA ALA A 78 11.69 13.33 -1.11
C ALA A 78 12.93 14.07 -0.60
N ASP A 79 12.83 14.76 0.54
CA ASP A 79 13.94 15.49 1.15
C ASP A 79 14.96 14.54 1.78
N ALA A 80 14.48 13.39 2.28
CA ALA A 80 15.31 12.32 2.81
C ALA A 80 14.65 10.96 2.54
N ILE A 81 15.50 9.95 2.31
CA ILE A 81 15.09 8.54 2.25
C ILE A 81 16.05 7.75 3.13
N SER A 82 15.49 7.05 4.10
CA SER A 82 16.23 6.21 5.04
C SER A 82 15.80 4.75 4.92
N LEU A 83 16.77 3.84 4.99
CA LEU A 83 16.52 2.39 4.95
C LEU A 83 16.83 1.79 6.32
N TYR A 84 15.81 1.22 6.95
CA TYR A 84 15.93 0.52 8.23
C TYR A 84 16.03 -0.98 7.97
N LYS A 85 17.20 -1.54 8.24
CA LYS A 85 17.56 -2.94 7.97
C LYS A 85 17.49 -3.76 9.25
N TYR A 86 16.80 -4.89 9.16
CA TYR A 86 16.63 -5.85 10.25
C TYR A 86 17.05 -7.23 9.77
N ASP A 87 18.16 -7.70 10.28
CA ASP A 87 18.76 -8.97 9.86
C ASP A 87 18.24 -10.12 10.74
N SER A 88 18.14 -11.30 10.14
CA SER A 88 17.84 -12.55 10.82
C SER A 88 16.56 -12.54 11.68
N LEU A 89 15.52 -11.86 11.19
CA LEU A 89 14.20 -11.93 11.82
C LEU A 89 13.67 -13.35 11.75
N VAL A 90 13.05 -13.79 12.84
CA VAL A 90 12.46 -15.13 12.95
C VAL A 90 10.95 -15.04 12.69
N GLY A 91 10.51 -15.67 11.63
CA GLY A 91 9.09 -15.72 11.27
C GLY A 91 8.26 -16.47 12.32
N PRO A 92 6.92 -16.24 12.35
CA PRO A 92 6.03 -16.93 13.27
C PRO A 92 6.14 -18.43 13.06
N GLN A 93 6.34 -19.17 14.16
CA GLN A 93 6.52 -20.61 14.16
C GLN A 93 5.17 -21.30 13.83
N ASN A 94 5.00 -21.75 12.60
CA ASN A 94 4.05 -22.80 12.33
C ASN A 94 4.73 -24.13 12.65
N LYS A 95 4.18 -24.88 13.55
CA LYS A 95 4.57 -26.14 14.26
C LYS A 95 5.82 -26.91 13.81
N HIS A 96 6.45 -26.62 12.66
CA HIS A 96 7.60 -27.42 12.15
C HIS A 96 8.62 -26.64 11.30
N VAL A 97 8.46 -25.35 11.06
CA VAL A 97 9.43 -24.59 10.23
C VAL A 97 9.77 -23.26 10.90
N VAL A 98 11.00 -23.16 11.38
CA VAL A 98 11.63 -21.89 11.72
C VAL A 98 12.32 -21.41 10.46
N TYR A 99 11.94 -20.26 9.95
CA TYR A 99 12.66 -19.60 8.86
C TYR A 99 13.12 -18.24 9.33
N THR A 100 14.31 -17.88 8.89
CA THR A 100 14.89 -16.56 9.09
C THR A 100 14.90 -15.80 7.80
N PHE A 101 14.72 -14.50 7.87
CA PHE A 101 14.77 -13.59 6.73
C PHE A 101 15.22 -12.22 7.18
N ASP A 102 15.68 -11.41 6.23
CA ASP A 102 16.00 -10.01 6.47
C ASP A 102 14.84 -9.16 5.99
N ALA A 103 14.59 -8.04 6.66
CA ALA A 103 13.59 -7.07 6.27
C ALA A 103 14.21 -5.67 6.13
N VAL A 104 13.67 -4.86 5.22
CA VAL A 104 14.15 -3.49 4.99
C VAL A 104 12.97 -2.56 4.85
N ASN A 105 12.70 -1.76 5.86
CA ASN A 105 11.70 -0.69 5.74
C ASN A 105 12.29 0.53 5.03
N ILE A 106 11.46 1.24 4.29
CA ILE A 106 11.79 2.49 3.60
C ILE A 106 11.03 3.62 4.28
N LEU A 107 11.72 4.62 4.79
CA LEU A 107 11.13 5.87 5.26
C LEU A 107 11.51 6.99 4.32
N ALA A 108 10.52 7.69 3.76
CA ALA A 108 10.73 8.91 3.00
C ALA A 108 10.06 10.09 3.72
N GLU A 109 10.73 11.24 3.67
CA GLU A 109 10.27 12.47 4.30
C GLU A 109 10.08 13.58 3.28
N PHE A 110 8.99 14.32 3.42
CA PHE A 110 8.65 15.49 2.64
C PHE A 110 8.30 16.61 3.63
N SER A 111 9.18 17.55 3.83
CA SER A 111 9.01 18.69 4.74
C SER A 111 8.27 19.83 4.07
N PRO A 112 7.58 20.71 4.80
CA PRO A 112 7.14 21.99 4.28
C PRO A 112 8.31 22.80 3.72
N LEU A 113 8.08 23.69 2.75
CA LEU A 113 9.14 24.57 2.22
C LEU A 113 9.68 25.54 3.28
N THR A 114 8.89 25.82 4.31
CA THR A 114 9.28 26.64 5.46
C THR A 114 8.99 25.83 6.73
N PRO A 115 9.92 24.94 7.15
CA PRO A 115 9.74 24.14 8.35
C PRO A 115 9.66 25.01 9.62
N SER A 116 8.83 24.60 10.58
CA SER A 116 8.79 25.20 11.92
C SER A 116 9.76 24.48 12.86
N GLN A 117 10.08 25.13 14.00
CA GLN A 117 10.94 24.52 15.01
C GLN A 117 10.29 23.23 15.61
N ASP A 118 8.95 23.25 15.74
CA ASP A 118 8.16 22.11 16.24
C ASP A 118 7.44 21.42 15.05
N GLN A 119 8.22 21.02 14.03
CA GLN A 119 7.67 20.42 12.84
C GLN A 119 7.01 19.07 13.15
N THR A 120 5.73 18.91 12.77
CA THR A 120 4.99 17.67 12.85
C THR A 120 4.80 17.04 11.48
N TYR A 121 4.56 15.73 11.45
CA TYR A 121 4.41 14.97 10.22
C TYR A 121 3.14 14.13 10.25
N LEU A 122 2.52 14.00 9.08
CA LEU A 122 1.51 12.99 8.83
C LEU A 122 2.22 11.74 8.30
N LEU A 123 2.08 10.63 9.02
CA LEU A 123 2.69 9.35 8.64
C LEU A 123 1.71 8.50 7.83
N PHE A 124 2.08 8.19 6.58
CA PHE A 124 1.41 7.17 5.77
C PHE A 124 2.20 5.86 5.85
N VAL A 125 1.48 4.75 6.00
CA VAL A 125 2.09 3.42 6.14
C VAL A 125 1.40 2.44 5.20
N ALA A 126 2.19 1.64 4.49
CA ALA A 126 1.76 0.49 3.71
C ALA A 126 2.89 -0.56 3.70
N HIS A 127 2.59 -1.82 3.39
CA HIS A 127 3.65 -2.80 3.19
C HIS A 127 3.88 -3.09 1.71
N TYR A 128 5.11 -3.49 1.38
CA TYR A 128 5.49 -3.74 0.00
C TYR A 128 5.88 -5.19 -0.29
N ASP A 129 5.88 -6.07 0.72
CA ASP A 129 6.08 -7.48 0.51
C ASP A 129 4.76 -8.17 0.09
N SER A 130 4.87 -9.16 -0.80
CA SER A 130 3.73 -9.97 -1.17
C SER A 130 3.59 -11.18 -0.25
N ARG A 131 2.39 -11.76 -0.24
CA ARG A 131 2.06 -12.85 0.64
C ARG A 131 3.02 -14.04 0.47
N TYR A 132 3.59 -14.47 1.59
CA TYR A 132 4.34 -15.69 1.70
C TYR A 132 3.38 -16.90 1.69
N SER A 133 3.47 -17.75 0.67
CA SER A 133 2.81 -19.04 0.69
C SER A 133 3.86 -20.14 0.77
N GLN A 134 3.77 -20.97 1.81
CA GLN A 134 4.48 -22.25 1.77
C GLN A 134 3.82 -23.12 0.71
N PRO A 135 4.60 -23.85 -0.10
CA PRO A 135 4.04 -24.85 -0.99
C PRO A 135 3.35 -25.93 -0.15
N MET A 136 2.04 -25.82 0.00
CA MET A 136 1.23 -26.94 0.43
C MET A 136 1.10 -27.90 -0.76
N PRO A 137 1.18 -29.24 -0.55
CA PRO A 137 1.22 -30.21 -1.68
C PRO A 137 0.03 -30.16 -2.63
N LYS A 138 -1.01 -29.36 -2.35
CA LYS A 138 -2.23 -29.31 -3.15
C LYS A 138 -2.75 -27.90 -3.50
N ASP A 139 -2.31 -26.85 -2.82
CA ASP A 139 -2.83 -25.49 -3.07
C ASP A 139 -1.69 -24.47 -2.95
N THR A 140 -1.07 -24.15 -4.07
CA THR A 140 -0.17 -23.02 -4.20
C THR A 140 -1.01 -21.74 -4.39
N VAL A 141 -1.36 -21.07 -3.32
CA VAL A 141 -1.95 -19.75 -3.43
C VAL A 141 -0.79 -18.73 -3.49
N TRP A 142 -0.46 -18.33 -4.70
CA TRP A 142 0.53 -17.29 -4.95
C TRP A 142 -0.18 -15.95 -5.00
N SER A 143 0.33 -14.94 -4.29
CA SER A 143 -0.09 -13.56 -4.43
C SER A 143 1.04 -12.73 -5.03
N TYR A 144 0.70 -11.94 -6.03
CA TYR A 144 1.61 -10.94 -6.60
C TYR A 144 1.55 -9.61 -5.83
N GLY A 145 0.82 -9.54 -4.72
CA GLY A 145 0.73 -8.35 -3.89
C GLY A 145 0.00 -7.15 -4.53
N ALA A 146 -0.78 -7.37 -5.60
CA ALA A 146 -1.46 -6.26 -6.29
C ALA A 146 -2.51 -5.55 -5.43
N ALA A 147 -3.34 -6.33 -4.72
CA ALA A 147 -4.38 -5.80 -3.85
C ALA A 147 -3.87 -5.65 -2.41
N ASP A 148 -3.00 -6.54 -1.95
CA ASP A 148 -2.44 -6.62 -0.62
C ASP A 148 -0.90 -6.62 -0.72
N ASP A 149 -0.19 -5.47 -0.55
CA ASP A 149 -0.76 -4.14 -0.37
C ASP A 149 -0.28 -3.13 -1.46
N GLY A 150 -0.06 -3.63 -2.69
CA GLY A 150 0.29 -2.78 -3.83
C GLY A 150 -0.72 -1.64 -4.06
N TYR A 151 -2.00 -1.90 -3.72
CA TYR A 151 -3.04 -0.87 -3.73
C TYR A 151 -2.77 0.25 -2.71
N GLY A 152 -2.42 -0.08 -1.47
CA GLY A 152 -2.08 0.90 -0.44
C GLY A 152 -0.83 1.69 -0.80
N VAL A 153 0.23 1.01 -1.23
CA VAL A 153 1.49 1.64 -1.67
C VAL A 153 1.24 2.64 -2.80
N SER A 154 0.55 2.23 -3.86
CA SER A 154 0.29 3.08 -5.02
C SER A 154 -0.66 4.24 -4.71
N THR A 155 -1.62 4.03 -3.81
CA THR A 155 -2.50 5.09 -3.31
C THR A 155 -1.70 6.15 -2.55
N ILE A 156 -0.75 5.75 -1.72
CA ILE A 156 0.13 6.68 -1.00
C ILE A 156 0.99 7.47 -1.98
N LEU A 157 1.65 6.80 -2.93
CA LEU A 157 2.50 7.46 -3.93
C LEU A 157 1.72 8.51 -4.74
N GLU A 158 0.53 8.16 -5.22
CA GLU A 158 -0.32 9.10 -5.96
C GLU A 158 -0.83 10.23 -5.08
N THR A 159 -1.21 9.94 -3.83
CA THR A 159 -1.66 10.97 -2.87
C THR A 159 -0.55 11.98 -2.58
N VAL A 160 0.68 11.51 -2.31
CA VAL A 160 1.83 12.38 -2.08
C VAL A 160 2.13 13.20 -3.32
N SER A 161 2.10 12.59 -4.51
CA SER A 161 2.28 13.30 -5.79
C SER A 161 1.30 14.48 -5.94
N GLN A 162 0.04 14.30 -5.57
CA GLN A 162 -0.95 15.36 -5.64
C GLN A 162 -0.75 16.41 -4.53
N ALA A 163 -0.45 15.96 -3.30
CA ALA A 163 -0.22 16.85 -2.18
C ALA A 163 0.97 17.81 -2.42
N LEU A 164 2.04 17.32 -3.05
CA LEU A 164 3.23 18.11 -3.36
C LEU A 164 2.96 19.33 -4.24
N LYS A 165 1.89 19.34 -5.04
CA LYS A 165 1.46 20.53 -5.81
C LYS A 165 1.12 21.72 -4.91
N TYR A 166 0.78 21.46 -3.65
CA TYR A 166 0.39 22.45 -2.64
C TYR A 166 1.41 22.57 -1.52
N ARG A 167 2.64 22.07 -1.71
CA ARG A 167 3.69 21.99 -0.68
C ARG A 167 4.01 23.36 -0.03
N LYS A 168 3.86 24.46 -0.79
CA LYS A 168 4.05 25.83 -0.29
C LYS A 168 3.10 26.21 0.85
N ASP A 169 1.93 25.57 0.90
CA ASP A 169 0.88 25.86 1.87
C ASP A 169 0.89 24.89 3.05
N TRP A 170 1.82 23.93 3.06
CA TRP A 170 1.89 22.92 4.11
C TRP A 170 2.29 23.51 5.45
N LYS A 171 1.60 23.05 6.50
CA LYS A 171 1.94 23.30 7.90
C LYS A 171 2.62 22.10 8.55
N GLN A 172 2.31 20.91 8.07
CA GLN A 172 2.86 19.63 8.50
C GLN A 172 3.61 19.00 7.34
N GLY A 173 4.66 18.24 7.64
CA GLY A 173 5.33 17.41 6.65
C GLY A 173 4.57 16.10 6.41
N ILE A 174 5.05 15.32 5.47
CA ILE A 174 4.58 13.97 5.20
C ILE A 174 5.76 13.02 5.39
N LYS A 175 5.55 11.96 6.19
CA LYS A 175 6.41 10.78 6.24
C LYS A 175 5.69 9.63 5.55
N VAL A 176 6.41 8.89 4.73
CA VAL A 176 5.92 7.67 4.07
C VAL A 176 6.78 6.51 4.55
N LEU A 177 6.18 5.56 5.23
CA LEU A 177 6.83 4.35 5.71
C LEU A 177 6.31 3.14 4.92
N PHE A 178 7.14 2.61 4.04
CA PHE A 178 6.86 1.33 3.40
C PHE A 178 7.56 0.23 4.19
N THR A 179 6.76 -0.64 4.81
CA THR A 179 7.26 -1.74 5.64
C THR A 179 7.46 -3.01 4.84
N ASP A 180 8.39 -3.82 5.30
CA ASP A 180 8.71 -5.13 4.76
C ASP A 180 8.20 -6.24 5.69
N ALA A 181 8.00 -7.44 5.16
CA ALA A 181 7.66 -8.64 5.92
C ALA A 181 6.38 -8.50 6.80
N GLU A 182 5.36 -7.81 6.27
CA GLU A 182 4.06 -7.71 6.90
C GLU A 182 3.35 -9.06 6.90
N GLU A 183 3.35 -9.74 5.76
CA GLU A 183 2.65 -11.00 5.48
C GLU A 183 3.12 -12.19 6.33
N VAL A 184 4.23 -12.02 7.02
CA VAL A 184 4.76 -12.99 7.99
C VAL A 184 4.63 -12.49 9.42
N GLY A 185 3.64 -11.64 9.67
CA GLY A 185 3.26 -11.19 10.99
C GLY A 185 3.73 -9.78 11.35
N MET A 186 3.74 -8.84 10.41
CA MET A 186 4.12 -7.44 10.59
C MET A 186 5.55 -7.28 11.12
N MET A 187 6.48 -8.12 10.65
CA MET A 187 7.80 -8.21 11.29
C MET A 187 8.64 -6.94 11.09
N GLY A 188 8.59 -6.31 9.92
CA GLY A 188 9.26 -5.04 9.68
C GLY A 188 8.72 -3.91 10.56
N MET A 189 7.39 -3.82 10.72
CA MET A 189 6.77 -2.83 11.61
C MET A 189 7.11 -3.08 13.08
N LYS A 190 7.08 -4.34 13.53
CA LYS A 190 7.45 -4.70 14.91
C LYS A 190 8.90 -4.38 15.21
N ALA A 191 9.80 -4.63 14.25
CA ALA A 191 11.21 -4.30 14.39
C ALA A 191 11.43 -2.78 14.48
N ALA A 192 10.77 -2.00 13.60
CA ALA A 192 10.80 -0.54 13.66
C ALA A 192 10.29 -0.01 14.99
N TRP A 193 9.15 -0.51 15.45
CA TRP A 193 8.58 -0.11 16.74
C TRP A 193 9.49 -0.42 17.92
N ALA A 194 10.25 -1.51 17.87
CA ALA A 194 11.14 -1.91 18.94
C ALA A 194 12.47 -1.15 18.97
N ASN A 195 12.99 -0.78 17.78
CA ASN A 195 14.38 -0.32 17.64
C ASN A 195 14.50 1.14 17.16
N ASP A 196 13.52 1.66 16.41
CA ASP A 196 13.63 2.93 15.69
C ASP A 196 12.38 3.80 15.94
N ARG A 197 12.12 4.09 17.23
CA ARG A 197 10.93 4.83 17.68
C ARG A 197 10.80 6.23 17.08
N GLU A 198 11.92 6.83 16.72
CA GLU A 198 11.98 8.16 16.09
C GLU A 198 11.27 8.22 14.73
N ILE A 199 11.00 7.09 14.10
CA ILE A 199 10.17 7.04 12.89
C ILE A 199 8.76 7.61 13.15
N PHE A 200 8.27 7.40 14.38
CA PHE A 200 6.89 7.67 14.79
C PHE A 200 6.71 8.99 15.55
N ASP A 201 7.80 9.71 15.81
CA ASP A 201 7.82 10.99 16.52
C ASP A 201 7.63 12.20 15.59
#